data_56cc5d0ada5e44a65bf6de693b63c79a
#
_entry.id   56cc5d0ada5e44a65bf6de693b63c79a
#
_cell.length_a   1.000
_cell.length_b   1.000
_cell.length_c   1.000
_cell.angle_alpha   90.00
_cell.angle_beta   90.00
_cell.angle_gamma   90.00
#
_symmetry.space_group_name_H-M   'P 1'
#
loop_
_entity.id
_entity.type
_entity.pdbx_description
1 polymer ?
#
loop_
_entity_poly.entity_id
_entity_poly.type
_entity_poly.pdbx_seq_one_letter_code
_entity_poly.pdbx_strand_id
1 'polypeptide(L)'
;MLLHSKLTSRLLLSSALVAIVVALSACGSSTSSSTSSASSATAAADASVAGPSGKAIVVGMICSCTGPESAAVGNNISVIKAWADHVNASGGLNGYPVKVITMDDQQNAATSLQDAKQLVEQDHVMAIVGESSFVDASFAPYVQSAGVPVVGGSNFEASFQSNPDFFPSGGDQISGLIGQFALAKQAGKKVFGTIYCAESPICAELVPAANGLAPLYGLKSFAAKISATAPSYTAPCLAAKSAGVDAMFVADNSPIVLRFVAACAQQGYTPLQLTSINAATSAWLSDPTLNGTLLTALNANGYDTSTPAIETFQAALRKYEPSAINGSTFSGEEINAWSGGLLFQAAAEAAHLTPSSTPADVKKGLYALKNETLDGVAPPLNFTPGKPSFIPCWFAQEVKDGKFTSLNGDQASCLTAAQAAALAKALKL
;
A
#
# COMPACT_ATOMS: atom_id res chain seq x y z
N MET A 1 22.11 -50.79 -18.62
CA MET A 1 21.58 -51.93 -17.87
C MET A 1 20.18 -51.55 -17.43
N LEU A 2 19.24 -52.18 -18.06
CA LEU A 2 17.78 -52.00 -17.96
C LEU A 2 17.25 -52.31 -16.54
N LEU A 3 16.22 -51.63 -16.08
CA LEU A 3 15.00 -52.28 -15.59
C LEU A 3 13.85 -51.28 -15.50
N HIS A 4 12.84 -51.55 -16.34
CA HIS A 4 11.48 -51.02 -16.27
C HIS A 4 10.68 -51.71 -15.17
N SER A 5 9.77 -51.01 -14.53
CA SER A 5 8.52 -51.65 -14.07
C SER A 5 7.35 -50.65 -14.17
N LYS A 6 6.47 -51.01 -15.14
CA LYS A 6 5.10 -50.52 -15.23
C LYS A 6 4.24 -51.23 -14.21
N LEU A 7 3.29 -50.57 -13.61
CA LEU A 7 2.04 -51.22 -13.18
C LEU A 7 0.85 -50.28 -13.40
N THR A 8 -0.10 -50.86 -14.01
CA THR A 8 -1.35 -50.42 -14.61
C THR A 8 -2.52 -50.33 -13.63
N SER A 9 -3.35 -49.33 -13.81
CA SER A 9 -4.81 -49.36 -13.93
C SER A 9 -5.68 -50.08 -12.91
N ARG A 10 -6.69 -49.40 -12.40
CA ARG A 10 -8.11 -49.83 -12.47
C ARG A 10 -9.08 -48.69 -12.13
N LEU A 11 -9.95 -48.44 -13.12
CA LEU A 11 -11.24 -47.72 -12.97
C LEU A 11 -12.20 -48.49 -12.08
N LEU A 12 -13.06 -47.82 -11.34
CA LEU A 12 -14.40 -48.25 -11.02
C LEU A 12 -15.36 -47.06 -11.07
N LEU A 13 -16.25 -47.12 -12.04
CA LEU A 13 -17.50 -46.34 -12.12
C LEU A 13 -18.50 -46.90 -11.10
N SER A 14 -19.26 -46.03 -10.46
CA SER A 14 -20.57 -46.38 -9.89
C SER A 14 -21.51 -45.20 -10.05
N SER A 15 -22.48 -45.39 -10.94
CA SER A 15 -23.64 -44.54 -11.16
C SER A 15 -24.72 -44.86 -10.14
N ALA A 16 -25.43 -43.88 -9.60
CA ALA A 16 -26.75 -44.05 -9.01
C ALA A 16 -27.62 -42.82 -9.31
N LEU A 17 -28.63 -43.04 -10.14
CA LEU A 17 -29.81 -42.19 -10.35
C LEU A 17 -30.85 -42.44 -9.25
N VAL A 18 -31.52 -41.41 -8.75
CA VAL A 18 -32.92 -41.45 -8.21
C VAL A 18 -33.46 -40.02 -8.28
N ALA A 19 -34.31 -39.72 -9.21
CA ALA A 19 -35.77 -39.66 -9.31
C ALA A 19 -36.45 -38.46 -8.56
N ILE A 20 -37.12 -37.69 -9.40
CA ILE A 20 -37.99 -36.52 -9.22
C ILE A 20 -39.29 -36.94 -8.46
N VAL A 21 -39.78 -36.08 -7.54
CA VAL A 21 -41.20 -36.00 -7.20
C VAL A 21 -41.66 -34.56 -7.17
N VAL A 22 -42.55 -34.23 -8.10
CA VAL A 22 -43.36 -33.03 -8.18
C VAL A 22 -44.63 -33.23 -7.37
N ALA A 23 -45.02 -32.27 -6.54
CA ALA A 23 -46.37 -32.19 -6.01
C ALA A 23 -46.84 -30.74 -6.04
N LEU A 24 -47.73 -30.48 -6.98
CA LEU A 24 -48.63 -29.31 -6.96
C LEU A 24 -49.78 -29.60 -5.98
N SER A 25 -50.19 -28.62 -5.19
CA SER A 25 -51.56 -28.53 -4.67
C SER A 25 -51.96 -27.07 -4.47
N ALA A 26 -53.12 -26.80 -4.91
CA ALA A 26 -53.80 -25.54 -5.16
C ALA A 26 -54.55 -24.96 -3.95
N CYS A 27 -54.79 -23.66 -4.06
CA CYS A 27 -55.92 -22.83 -3.60
C CYS A 27 -56.75 -23.20 -2.34
N GLY A 28 -56.91 -22.20 -1.47
CA GLY A 28 -57.97 -22.12 -0.48
C GLY A 28 -58.08 -20.72 0.13
N SER A 29 -59.01 -19.93 -0.39
CA SER A 29 -59.44 -18.62 0.14
C SER A 29 -60.25 -18.81 1.43
N SER A 30 -59.98 -17.98 2.46
CA SER A 30 -61.02 -17.64 3.46
C SER A 30 -60.63 -16.29 4.12
N THR A 31 -61.47 -15.35 3.90
CA THR A 31 -61.63 -14.05 4.57
C THR A 31 -61.98 -14.20 6.03
N SER A 32 -61.27 -13.48 6.89
CA SER A 32 -61.81 -13.02 8.17
C SER A 32 -61.11 -11.73 8.60
N SER A 33 -61.91 -10.69 8.63
CA SER A 33 -61.62 -9.34 9.11
C SER A 33 -61.44 -9.36 10.64
N SER A 34 -60.31 -8.80 11.11
CA SER A 34 -60.22 -8.23 12.45
C SER A 34 -59.36 -6.99 12.44
N THR A 35 -60.02 -5.89 12.71
CA THR A 35 -59.50 -4.54 12.99
C THR A 35 -58.54 -4.61 14.19
N SER A 36 -57.31 -4.11 13.98
CA SER A 36 -56.41 -3.73 15.07
C SER A 36 -55.57 -2.53 14.63
N SER A 37 -55.57 -1.56 15.50
CA SER A 37 -55.04 -0.24 15.45
C SER A 37 -53.64 -0.10 14.82
N ALA A 38 -53.54 0.84 13.88
CA ALA A 38 -52.28 1.26 13.28
C ALA A 38 -51.44 2.06 14.27
N SER A 39 -50.32 1.49 14.73
CA SER A 39 -49.18 2.27 15.19
C SER A 39 -48.33 2.63 13.98
N SER A 40 -48.29 3.90 13.65
CA SER A 40 -47.42 4.44 12.60
C SER A 40 -45.98 4.38 13.03
N ALA A 41 -45.30 3.26 12.72
CA ALA A 41 -43.85 3.24 12.67
C ALA A 41 -43.43 3.89 11.33
N THR A 42 -42.94 5.10 11.40
CA THR A 42 -42.25 5.76 10.27
C THR A 42 -41.03 4.92 9.94
N ALA A 43 -41.15 4.03 8.97
CA ALA A 43 -40.00 3.42 8.33
C ALA A 43 -39.23 4.55 7.63
N ALA A 44 -38.05 4.87 8.13
CA ALA A 44 -37.09 5.65 7.39
C ALA A 44 -36.84 4.88 6.07
N ALA A 45 -37.30 5.46 4.98
CA ALA A 45 -36.98 4.98 3.66
C ALA A 45 -35.46 5.09 3.53
N ASP A 46 -34.77 3.96 3.48
CA ASP A 46 -33.41 3.88 2.94
C ASP A 46 -33.48 4.49 1.54
N ALA A 47 -33.03 5.72 1.41
CA ALA A 47 -32.82 6.32 0.11
C ALA A 47 -31.68 5.51 -0.53
N SER A 48 -32.03 4.51 -1.33
CA SER A 48 -31.08 3.83 -2.18
C SER A 48 -30.42 4.87 -3.07
N VAL A 49 -29.16 5.18 -2.83
CA VAL A 49 -28.38 6.04 -3.73
C VAL A 49 -28.47 5.39 -5.10
N ALA A 50 -29.00 6.12 -6.09
CA ALA A 50 -29.06 5.63 -7.46
C ALA A 50 -27.64 5.32 -7.89
N GLY A 51 -27.39 4.09 -8.33
CA GLY A 51 -26.06 3.68 -8.80
C GLY A 51 -25.57 4.56 -9.95
N PRO A 52 -24.27 4.69 -10.16
CA PRO A 52 -23.70 5.49 -11.24
C PRO A 52 -24.17 4.94 -12.60
N SER A 53 -24.35 5.82 -13.58
CA SER A 53 -24.89 5.46 -14.90
C SER A 53 -24.06 6.05 -16.04
N GLY A 54 -24.15 5.44 -17.22
CA GLY A 54 -23.47 5.90 -18.43
C GLY A 54 -22.09 5.29 -18.66
N LYS A 55 -21.24 5.99 -19.43
CA LYS A 55 -19.86 5.58 -19.69
C LYS A 55 -19.01 5.73 -18.41
N ALA A 56 -18.07 4.84 -18.23
CA ALA A 56 -17.16 4.87 -17.07
C ALA A 56 -16.03 5.88 -17.26
N ILE A 57 -15.56 6.44 -16.15
CA ILE A 57 -14.23 7.02 -16.01
C ILE A 57 -13.24 5.84 -15.94
N VAL A 58 -12.32 5.77 -16.89
CA VAL A 58 -11.39 4.63 -17.01
C VAL A 58 -10.00 5.03 -16.51
N VAL A 59 -9.48 4.24 -15.57
CA VAL A 59 -8.12 4.39 -15.03
C VAL A 59 -7.38 3.06 -15.11
N GLY A 60 -6.05 3.13 -15.16
CA GLY A 60 -5.18 1.96 -15.13
C GLY A 60 -4.54 1.77 -13.77
N MET A 61 -3.98 0.59 -13.54
CA MET A 61 -3.04 0.30 -12.46
C MET A 61 -1.97 -0.64 -12.97
N ILE A 62 -0.73 -0.40 -12.60
CA ILE A 62 0.40 -1.32 -12.81
C ILE A 62 0.93 -1.72 -11.43
N CYS A 63 1.17 -3.01 -11.23
CA CYS A 63 1.62 -3.55 -9.95
C CYS A 63 2.62 -4.68 -10.18
N SER A 64 3.67 -4.76 -9.37
CA SER A 64 4.49 -5.97 -9.21
C SER A 64 3.82 -6.94 -8.22
N CYS A 65 2.55 -7.25 -8.45
CA CYS A 65 1.71 -8.01 -7.53
C CYS A 65 2.07 -9.50 -7.47
N THR A 66 2.78 -10.00 -8.47
CA THR A 66 3.49 -11.28 -8.42
C THR A 66 4.99 -11.06 -8.66
N GLY A 67 5.83 -12.05 -8.32
CA GLY A 67 7.28 -11.92 -8.45
C GLY A 67 7.99 -11.79 -7.11
N PRO A 68 9.26 -11.37 -7.11
CA PRO A 68 10.12 -11.38 -5.92
C PRO A 68 9.61 -10.55 -4.74
N GLU A 69 9.02 -9.37 -5.00
CA GLU A 69 8.56 -8.44 -3.96
C GLU A 69 7.04 -8.50 -3.72
N SER A 70 6.36 -9.52 -4.25
CA SER A 70 4.90 -9.70 -4.09
C SER A 70 4.44 -9.77 -2.62
N ALA A 71 5.34 -10.09 -1.69
CA ALA A 71 5.03 -10.06 -0.27
C ALA A 71 4.67 -8.65 0.25
N ALA A 72 5.12 -7.59 -0.42
CA ALA A 72 4.83 -6.21 -0.05
C ALA A 72 3.56 -5.67 -0.72
N VAL A 73 3.34 -5.97 -2.01
CA VAL A 73 2.29 -5.31 -2.81
C VAL A 73 1.28 -6.28 -3.45
N GLY A 74 1.37 -7.57 -3.15
CA GLY A 74 0.57 -8.62 -3.80
C GLY A 74 -0.95 -8.44 -3.69
N ASN A 75 -1.42 -7.70 -2.68
CA ASN A 75 -2.84 -7.43 -2.49
C ASN A 75 -3.33 -6.17 -3.22
N ASN A 76 -2.44 -5.34 -3.78
CA ASN A 76 -2.78 -3.97 -4.21
C ASN A 76 -3.74 -3.92 -5.40
N ILE A 77 -3.73 -4.93 -6.30
CA ILE A 77 -4.76 -5.06 -7.33
C ILE A 77 -6.15 -5.26 -6.71
N SER A 78 -6.28 -6.09 -5.68
CA SER A 78 -7.54 -6.27 -4.96
C SER A 78 -7.96 -4.98 -4.25
N VAL A 79 -7.02 -4.25 -3.69
CA VAL A 79 -7.29 -2.99 -2.99
C VAL A 79 -7.88 -1.94 -3.93
N ILE A 80 -7.26 -1.74 -5.10
CA ILE A 80 -7.75 -0.71 -6.03
C ILE A 80 -9.12 -1.10 -6.65
N LYS A 81 -9.37 -2.41 -6.83
CA LYS A 81 -10.70 -2.91 -7.21
C LYS A 81 -11.74 -2.63 -6.12
N ALA A 82 -11.42 -2.94 -4.85
CA ALA A 82 -12.30 -2.65 -3.72
C ALA A 82 -12.60 -1.15 -3.60
N TRP A 83 -11.62 -0.27 -3.87
CA TRP A 83 -11.83 1.17 -3.95
C TRP A 83 -12.84 1.53 -5.04
N ALA A 84 -12.66 1.02 -6.26
CA ALA A 84 -13.56 1.30 -7.37
C ALA A 84 -14.99 0.80 -7.10
N ASP A 85 -15.12 -0.39 -6.52
CA ASP A 85 -16.42 -0.98 -6.16
C ASP A 85 -17.10 -0.17 -5.05
N HIS A 86 -16.34 0.31 -4.05
CA HIS A 86 -16.83 1.19 -3.01
C HIS A 86 -17.33 2.52 -3.58
N VAL A 87 -16.55 3.17 -4.43
CA VAL A 87 -16.93 4.41 -5.12
C VAL A 87 -18.20 4.20 -5.96
N ASN A 88 -18.25 3.13 -6.73
CA ASN A 88 -19.40 2.81 -7.57
C ASN A 88 -20.67 2.55 -6.74
N ALA A 89 -20.55 1.86 -5.61
CA ALA A 89 -21.66 1.64 -4.69
C ALA A 89 -22.13 2.93 -3.99
N SER A 90 -21.25 3.93 -3.92
CA SER A 90 -21.54 5.26 -3.35
C SER A 90 -22.05 6.29 -4.38
N GLY A 91 -22.36 5.86 -5.63
CA GLY A 91 -22.88 6.74 -6.68
C GLY A 91 -21.86 7.15 -7.75
N GLY A 92 -20.64 6.62 -7.70
CA GLY A 92 -19.57 6.88 -8.66
C GLY A 92 -18.87 8.23 -8.46
N LEU A 93 -17.96 8.57 -9.35
CA LEU A 93 -17.29 9.89 -9.38
C LEU A 93 -18.13 10.85 -10.23
N ASN A 94 -18.59 11.93 -9.62
CA ASN A 94 -19.47 12.91 -10.28
C ASN A 94 -20.71 12.26 -10.95
N GLY A 95 -21.20 11.13 -10.40
CA GLY A 95 -22.32 10.36 -10.95
C GLY A 95 -21.95 9.37 -12.05
N TYR A 96 -20.67 9.22 -12.40
CA TYR A 96 -20.18 8.27 -13.39
C TYR A 96 -19.50 7.06 -12.73
N PRO A 97 -19.68 5.84 -13.28
CA PRO A 97 -18.97 4.68 -12.78
C PRO A 97 -17.45 4.80 -13.03
N VAL A 98 -16.67 4.21 -12.14
CA VAL A 98 -15.23 4.05 -12.29
C VAL A 98 -14.92 2.64 -12.77
N LYS A 99 -14.04 2.52 -13.75
CA LYS A 99 -13.49 1.25 -14.22
C LYS A 99 -11.97 1.27 -14.06
N VAL A 100 -11.43 0.32 -13.30
CA VAL A 100 -9.98 0.11 -13.19
C VAL A 100 -9.56 -1.03 -14.10
N ILE A 101 -8.51 -0.84 -14.89
CA ILE A 101 -7.82 -1.86 -15.67
C ILE A 101 -6.50 -2.14 -14.98
N THR A 102 -6.33 -3.35 -14.47
CA THR A 102 -5.15 -3.74 -13.67
C THR A 102 -4.19 -4.60 -14.46
N MET A 103 -2.90 -4.30 -14.36
CA MET A 103 -1.79 -5.03 -14.97
C MET A 103 -0.83 -5.51 -13.89
N ASP A 104 -0.33 -6.73 -14.03
CA ASP A 104 0.70 -7.30 -13.16
C ASP A 104 1.98 -7.46 -13.96
N ASP A 105 2.96 -6.61 -13.70
CA ASP A 105 4.23 -6.59 -14.43
C ASP A 105 5.23 -7.66 -13.97
N GLN A 106 4.90 -8.40 -12.91
CA GLN A 106 5.74 -9.48 -12.34
C GLN A 106 7.16 -9.00 -11.98
N GLN A 107 7.31 -7.70 -11.67
CA GLN A 107 8.59 -7.03 -11.47
C GLN A 107 9.52 -7.12 -12.70
N ASN A 108 8.95 -7.14 -13.90
CA ASN A 108 9.70 -7.18 -15.16
C ASN A 108 9.58 -5.85 -15.90
N ALA A 109 10.70 -5.16 -16.08
CA ALA A 109 10.75 -3.83 -16.70
C ALA A 109 10.19 -3.79 -18.14
N ALA A 110 10.37 -4.86 -18.94
CA ALA A 110 9.85 -4.90 -20.29
C ALA A 110 8.32 -5.10 -20.29
N THR A 111 7.81 -5.96 -19.42
CA THR A 111 6.37 -6.16 -19.21
C THR A 111 5.73 -4.87 -18.72
N SER A 112 6.30 -4.22 -17.74
CA SER A 112 5.79 -2.97 -17.14
C SER A 112 5.66 -1.85 -18.19
N LEU A 113 6.67 -1.68 -19.06
CA LEU A 113 6.59 -0.73 -20.17
C LEU A 113 5.51 -1.11 -21.21
N GLN A 114 5.34 -2.41 -21.49
CA GLN A 114 4.31 -2.89 -22.39
C GLN A 114 2.91 -2.64 -21.81
N ASP A 115 2.73 -2.89 -20.52
CA ASP A 115 1.48 -2.65 -19.77
C ASP A 115 1.10 -1.16 -19.80
N ALA A 116 2.08 -0.28 -19.55
CA ALA A 116 1.86 1.16 -19.64
C ALA A 116 1.42 1.60 -21.04
N LYS A 117 2.04 1.05 -22.09
CA LYS A 117 1.64 1.32 -23.48
C LYS A 117 0.23 0.81 -23.78
N GLN A 118 -0.12 -0.38 -23.31
CA GLN A 118 -1.47 -0.91 -23.49
C GLN A 118 -2.51 -0.01 -22.82
N LEU A 119 -2.29 0.36 -21.56
CA LEU A 119 -3.20 1.24 -20.81
C LEU A 119 -3.40 2.60 -21.50
N VAL A 120 -2.34 3.18 -22.06
CA VAL A 120 -2.40 4.50 -22.68
C VAL A 120 -2.95 4.43 -24.12
N GLU A 121 -2.43 3.53 -24.95
CA GLU A 121 -2.71 3.51 -26.40
C GLU A 121 -3.97 2.73 -26.77
N GLN A 122 -4.31 1.69 -26.01
CA GLN A 122 -5.42 0.79 -26.32
C GLN A 122 -6.62 1.02 -25.40
N ASP A 123 -6.34 1.13 -24.09
CA ASP A 123 -7.39 1.27 -23.05
C ASP A 123 -7.75 2.73 -22.81
N HIS A 124 -6.94 3.69 -23.28
CA HIS A 124 -7.15 5.14 -23.19
C HIS A 124 -7.46 5.61 -21.76
N VAL A 125 -6.68 5.12 -20.80
CA VAL A 125 -6.85 5.50 -19.38
C VAL A 125 -6.54 6.98 -19.15
N MET A 126 -7.28 7.63 -18.24
CA MET A 126 -7.04 9.03 -17.89
C MET A 126 -5.84 9.21 -16.95
N ALA A 127 -5.53 8.17 -16.16
CA ALA A 127 -4.44 8.14 -15.21
C ALA A 127 -4.06 6.68 -14.91
N ILE A 128 -2.85 6.46 -14.41
CA ILE A 128 -2.47 5.25 -13.68
C ILE A 128 -2.66 5.56 -12.20
N VAL A 129 -3.51 4.78 -11.48
CA VAL A 129 -3.97 5.06 -10.12
C VAL A 129 -3.60 3.90 -9.20
N GLY A 130 -3.05 4.22 -8.02
CA GLY A 130 -2.65 3.21 -7.04
C GLY A 130 -1.45 2.38 -7.51
N GLU A 131 -0.55 2.99 -8.29
CA GLU A 131 0.63 2.38 -8.85
C GLU A 131 1.45 1.65 -7.77
N SER A 132 1.92 0.43 -8.08
CA SER A 132 2.65 -0.43 -7.12
C SER A 132 3.70 -1.30 -7.83
N SER A 133 4.38 -0.74 -8.83
CA SER A 133 5.46 -1.40 -9.57
C SER A 133 6.82 -1.07 -8.96
N PHE A 134 7.65 -2.07 -8.75
CA PHE A 134 9.07 -1.89 -8.36
C PHE A 134 10.02 -1.67 -9.55
N VAL A 135 9.46 -1.47 -10.74
CA VAL A 135 10.22 -1.19 -11.98
C VAL A 135 9.61 -0.04 -12.76
N ASP A 136 8.96 0.90 -12.06
CA ASP A 136 8.27 2.05 -12.64
C ASP A 136 9.17 2.95 -13.50
N ALA A 137 10.47 3.02 -13.19
CA ALA A 137 11.47 3.70 -13.99
C ALA A 137 11.49 3.26 -15.46
N SER A 138 10.99 2.04 -15.75
CA SER A 138 10.92 1.51 -17.10
C SER A 138 9.86 2.19 -17.96
N PHE A 139 8.75 2.64 -17.36
CA PHE A 139 7.65 3.29 -18.07
C PHE A 139 7.50 4.78 -17.75
N ALA A 140 8.13 5.29 -16.68
CA ALA A 140 8.00 6.68 -16.25
C ALA A 140 8.28 7.71 -17.37
N PRO A 141 9.34 7.59 -18.21
CA PRO A 141 9.55 8.52 -19.33
C PRO A 141 8.46 8.43 -20.40
N TYR A 142 7.89 7.23 -20.61
CA TYR A 142 6.83 7.03 -21.60
C TYR A 142 5.52 7.71 -21.16
N VAL A 143 5.04 7.48 -19.95
CA VAL A 143 3.79 8.09 -19.46
C VAL A 143 3.91 9.60 -19.36
N GLN A 144 5.09 10.12 -18.98
CA GLN A 144 5.39 11.55 -19.01
C GLN A 144 5.28 12.12 -20.44
N SER A 145 5.88 11.47 -21.44
CA SER A 145 5.79 11.90 -22.83
C SER A 145 4.38 11.83 -23.39
N ALA A 146 3.58 10.87 -22.93
CA ALA A 146 2.17 10.71 -23.27
C ALA A 146 1.26 11.70 -22.49
N GLY A 147 1.80 12.38 -21.47
CA GLY A 147 1.06 13.30 -20.63
C GLY A 147 0.08 12.65 -19.65
N VAL A 148 0.18 11.33 -19.42
CA VAL A 148 -0.69 10.58 -18.53
C VAL A 148 -0.12 10.60 -17.12
N PRO A 149 -0.86 11.13 -16.10
CA PRO A 149 -0.37 11.17 -14.74
C PRO A 149 -0.41 9.80 -14.06
N VAL A 150 0.56 9.57 -13.18
CA VAL A 150 0.56 8.48 -12.19
C VAL A 150 0.11 9.07 -10.86
N VAL A 151 -0.97 8.52 -10.28
CA VAL A 151 -1.68 9.13 -9.15
C VAL A 151 -1.67 8.18 -7.96
N GLY A 152 -0.79 8.45 -7.02
CA GLY A 152 -0.63 7.70 -5.78
C GLY A 152 -0.29 6.25 -5.97
N GLY A 153 -0.11 5.57 -4.85
CA GLY A 153 0.26 4.18 -4.76
C GLY A 153 1.43 3.96 -3.80
N SER A 154 2.22 2.93 -4.07
CA SER A 154 3.40 2.60 -3.28
C SER A 154 4.57 3.50 -3.69
N ASN A 155 4.68 4.68 -3.09
CA ASN A 155 5.62 5.76 -3.44
C ASN A 155 7.09 5.44 -3.06
N PHE A 156 7.55 4.20 -3.29
CA PHE A 156 8.90 3.79 -2.92
C PHE A 156 9.94 4.13 -3.98
N GLU A 157 9.54 4.11 -5.24
CA GLU A 157 10.45 4.28 -6.37
C GLU A 157 10.79 5.75 -6.63
N ALA A 158 11.98 5.96 -7.20
CA ALA A 158 12.53 7.30 -7.46
C ALA A 158 11.69 8.12 -8.44
N SER A 159 10.84 7.49 -9.25
CA SER A 159 9.96 8.18 -10.18
C SER A 159 9.00 9.14 -9.48
N PHE A 160 8.48 8.79 -8.29
CA PHE A 160 7.63 9.68 -7.49
C PHE A 160 8.35 10.91 -6.97
N GLN A 161 9.70 10.87 -6.87
CA GLN A 161 10.51 11.97 -6.36
C GLN A 161 11.11 12.83 -7.49
N SER A 162 11.19 12.30 -8.71
CA SER A 162 11.92 12.93 -9.81
C SER A 162 11.06 13.29 -11.02
N ASN A 163 9.91 12.62 -11.21
CA ASN A 163 9.05 12.84 -12.37
C ASN A 163 7.86 13.74 -12.01
N PRO A 164 7.67 14.91 -12.70
CA PRO A 164 6.60 15.86 -12.41
C PRO A 164 5.17 15.33 -12.71
N ASP A 165 5.05 14.21 -13.42
CA ASP A 165 3.76 13.55 -13.72
C ASP A 165 3.46 12.39 -12.78
N PHE A 166 4.29 12.17 -11.74
CA PHE A 166 4.01 11.26 -10.64
C PHE A 166 3.55 12.06 -9.42
N PHE A 167 2.35 11.79 -8.94
CA PHE A 167 1.68 12.51 -7.86
C PHE A 167 1.54 11.60 -6.64
N PRO A 168 2.42 11.69 -5.65
CA PRO A 168 2.38 10.81 -4.48
C PRO A 168 1.13 11.06 -3.63
N SER A 169 0.53 10.00 -3.11
CA SER A 169 -0.62 10.05 -2.18
C SER A 169 -0.21 9.93 -0.71
N GLY A 170 1.08 10.04 -0.42
CA GLY A 170 1.66 9.93 0.91
C GLY A 170 3.09 10.44 0.93
N GLY A 171 3.85 10.09 1.97
CA GLY A 171 5.29 10.27 2.01
C GLY A 171 6.00 9.42 0.95
N ASP A 172 7.32 9.43 0.99
CA ASP A 172 8.19 8.61 0.16
C ASP A 172 9.20 7.81 1.01
N GLN A 173 9.99 6.96 0.37
CA GLN A 173 10.98 6.14 1.06
C GLN A 173 11.96 6.98 1.90
N ILE A 174 12.38 8.14 1.40
CA ILE A 174 13.28 9.04 2.14
C ILE A 174 12.57 9.62 3.35
N SER A 175 11.30 9.99 3.24
CA SER A 175 10.47 10.46 4.34
C SER A 175 10.31 9.39 5.42
N GLY A 176 10.12 8.12 5.04
CA GLY A 176 10.11 6.98 5.95
C GLY A 176 11.43 6.83 6.71
N LEU A 177 12.56 6.92 6.01
CA LEU A 177 13.89 6.85 6.62
C LEU A 177 14.14 8.05 7.58
N ILE A 178 13.73 9.25 7.20
CA ILE A 178 13.77 10.45 8.06
C ILE A 178 13.02 10.19 9.36
N GLY A 179 11.81 9.62 9.26
CA GLY A 179 11.00 9.24 10.41
C GLY A 179 11.70 8.26 11.33
N GLN A 180 12.39 7.25 10.79
CA GLN A 180 13.15 6.28 11.58
C GLN A 180 14.30 6.95 12.36
N PHE A 181 15.02 7.89 11.75
CA PHE A 181 16.04 8.68 12.43
C PHE A 181 15.43 9.57 13.53
N ALA A 182 14.28 10.18 13.28
CA ALA A 182 13.57 10.98 14.27
C ALA A 182 13.13 10.11 15.47
N LEU A 183 12.56 8.94 15.22
CA LEU A 183 12.16 7.98 16.27
C LEU A 183 13.36 7.46 17.05
N ALA A 184 14.46 7.11 16.40
CA ALA A 184 15.69 6.69 17.06
C ALA A 184 16.24 7.79 18.00
N LYS A 185 16.27 9.04 17.53
CA LYS A 185 16.67 10.20 18.36
C LYS A 185 15.73 10.39 19.55
N GLN A 186 14.42 10.32 19.33
CA GLN A 186 13.40 10.46 20.39
C GLN A 186 13.56 9.37 21.44
N ALA A 187 13.92 8.14 21.04
CA ALA A 187 14.24 7.03 21.92
C ALA A 187 15.63 7.12 22.58
N GLY A 188 16.35 8.23 22.41
CA GLY A 188 17.66 8.49 23.03
C GLY A 188 18.82 7.67 22.48
N LYS A 189 18.67 7.07 21.30
CA LYS A 189 19.69 6.21 20.68
C LYS A 189 20.88 7.03 20.16
N LYS A 190 22.00 6.36 19.90
CA LYS A 190 23.26 7.00 19.51
C LYS A 190 23.84 6.49 18.21
N VAL A 191 23.62 5.22 17.86
CA VAL A 191 24.18 4.58 16.67
C VAL A 191 23.06 3.91 15.88
N PHE A 192 22.78 4.43 14.70
CA PHE A 192 21.77 3.89 13.78
C PHE A 192 22.40 2.90 12.82
N GLY A 193 21.93 1.67 12.81
CA GLY A 193 22.36 0.61 11.90
C GLY A 193 21.40 0.43 10.75
N THR A 194 21.86 0.57 9.52
CA THR A 194 21.14 0.23 8.29
C THR A 194 21.62 -1.13 7.80
N ILE A 195 20.81 -2.16 7.95
CA ILE A 195 21.05 -3.49 7.40
C ILE A 195 20.26 -3.57 6.10
N TYR A 196 20.96 -3.74 4.97
CA TYR A 196 20.33 -3.60 3.66
C TYR A 196 20.51 -4.81 2.76
N CYS A 197 19.56 -5.06 1.88
CA CYS A 197 19.50 -6.22 1.00
C CYS A 197 20.61 -6.18 -0.08
N ALA A 198 21.04 -7.36 -0.52
CA ALA A 198 22.00 -7.52 -1.61
C ALA A 198 21.33 -7.64 -2.98
N GLU A 199 20.06 -7.98 -3.00
CA GLU A 199 19.29 -8.40 -4.16
C GLU A 199 18.85 -7.23 -5.05
N SER A 200 18.69 -6.02 -4.48
CA SER A 200 18.26 -4.84 -5.23
C SER A 200 19.25 -3.68 -5.07
N PRO A 201 19.59 -2.98 -6.17
CA PRO A 201 20.42 -1.78 -6.12
C PRO A 201 19.84 -0.68 -5.22
N ILE A 202 18.51 -0.52 -5.16
CA ILE A 202 17.83 0.49 -4.36
C ILE A 202 18.12 0.34 -2.85
N CYS A 203 18.34 -0.87 -2.37
CA CYS A 203 18.72 -1.10 -0.98
C CYS A 203 20.05 -0.44 -0.64
N ALA A 204 21.00 -0.41 -1.58
CA ALA A 204 22.30 0.21 -1.38
C ALA A 204 22.20 1.76 -1.35
N GLU A 205 21.20 2.36 -1.96
CA GLU A 205 20.97 3.80 -1.97
C GLU A 205 20.56 4.33 -0.58
N LEU A 206 20.04 3.47 0.29
CA LEU A 206 19.75 3.81 1.68
C LEU A 206 21.01 4.18 2.47
N VAL A 207 22.18 3.66 2.10
CA VAL A 207 23.43 3.89 2.85
C VAL A 207 23.89 5.33 2.77
N PRO A 208 24.04 5.96 1.58
CA PRO A 208 24.38 7.38 1.50
C PRO A 208 23.31 8.27 2.14
N ALA A 209 22.02 7.94 2.01
CA ALA A 209 20.95 8.66 2.67
C ALA A 209 21.08 8.60 4.20
N ALA A 210 21.28 7.41 4.76
CA ALA A 210 21.49 7.22 6.20
C ALA A 210 22.74 7.96 6.70
N ASN A 211 23.83 7.94 5.97
CA ASN A 211 25.05 8.68 6.30
C ASN A 211 24.86 10.21 6.28
N GLY A 212 24.01 10.72 5.39
CA GLY A 212 23.65 12.14 5.34
C GLY A 212 22.70 12.54 6.49
N LEU A 213 21.77 11.67 6.85
CA LEU A 213 20.79 11.89 7.91
C LEU A 213 21.38 11.81 9.33
N ALA A 214 22.26 10.83 9.59
CA ALA A 214 22.76 10.56 10.93
C ALA A 214 23.28 11.81 11.66
N PRO A 215 24.17 12.65 11.10
CA PRO A 215 24.65 13.85 11.78
C PRO A 215 23.56 14.89 12.04
N LEU A 216 22.53 14.99 11.18
CA LEU A 216 21.42 15.93 11.37
C LEU A 216 20.57 15.57 12.61
N TYR A 217 20.55 14.28 12.97
CA TYR A 217 19.87 13.80 14.16
C TYR A 217 20.79 13.58 15.37
N GLY A 218 22.09 13.89 15.22
CA GLY A 218 23.09 13.66 16.28
C GLY A 218 23.39 12.19 16.53
N LEU A 219 23.22 11.35 15.51
CA LEU A 219 23.48 9.93 15.53
C LEU A 219 24.76 9.59 14.73
N LYS A 220 25.36 8.44 15.03
CA LYS A 220 26.34 7.80 14.16
C LYS A 220 25.63 6.82 13.23
N SER A 221 26.17 6.59 12.05
CA SER A 221 25.66 5.61 11.09
C SER A 221 26.56 4.37 11.04
N PHE A 222 25.95 3.21 10.90
CA PHE A 222 26.57 1.93 10.59
C PHE A 222 25.78 1.30 9.45
N ALA A 223 26.44 0.58 8.54
CA ALA A 223 25.77 -0.15 7.47
C ALA A 223 26.35 -1.55 7.30
N ALA A 224 25.50 -2.54 7.06
CA ALA A 224 25.91 -3.89 6.69
C ALA A 224 24.97 -4.46 5.63
N LYS A 225 25.58 -5.10 4.60
CA LYS A 225 24.85 -5.79 3.54
C LYS A 225 24.50 -7.20 3.97
N ILE A 226 23.29 -7.65 3.69
CA ILE A 226 22.82 -9.03 3.88
C ILE A 226 22.25 -9.58 2.58
N SER A 227 22.16 -10.91 2.47
CA SER A 227 21.46 -11.57 1.36
C SER A 227 20.29 -12.39 1.91
N ALA A 228 19.15 -12.35 1.21
CA ALA A 228 17.97 -13.13 1.54
C ALA A 228 18.25 -14.65 1.56
N THR A 229 19.21 -15.11 0.75
CA THR A 229 19.62 -16.52 0.66
C THR A 229 20.74 -16.89 1.65
N ALA A 230 21.20 -15.95 2.47
CA ALA A 230 22.24 -16.26 3.46
C ALA A 230 21.78 -17.35 4.45
N PRO A 231 22.63 -18.35 4.75
CA PRO A 231 22.28 -19.43 5.67
C PRO A 231 22.18 -18.95 7.13
N SER A 232 22.85 -17.84 7.46
CA SER A 232 22.87 -17.26 8.81
C SER A 232 23.14 -15.76 8.76
N TYR A 233 22.55 -15.04 9.71
CA TYR A 233 22.78 -13.60 9.94
C TYR A 233 23.63 -13.31 11.19
N THR A 234 24.26 -14.33 11.79
CA THR A 234 25.10 -14.16 13.00
C THR A 234 26.24 -13.18 12.79
N ALA A 235 26.96 -13.27 11.67
CA ALA A 235 28.10 -12.40 11.40
C ALA A 235 27.71 -10.90 11.27
N PRO A 236 26.74 -10.49 10.43
CA PRO A 236 26.34 -9.09 10.36
C PRO A 236 25.69 -8.59 11.66
N CYS A 237 25.01 -9.47 12.41
CA CYS A 237 24.49 -9.12 13.73
C CYS A 237 25.61 -8.79 14.73
N LEU A 238 26.65 -9.62 14.82
CA LEU A 238 27.80 -9.40 15.69
C LEU A 238 28.60 -8.16 15.27
N ALA A 239 28.70 -7.87 13.98
CA ALA A 239 29.32 -6.64 13.48
C ALA A 239 28.56 -5.40 13.95
N ALA A 240 27.23 -5.40 13.85
CA ALA A 240 26.39 -4.32 14.35
C ALA A 240 26.51 -4.15 15.88
N LYS A 241 26.52 -5.27 16.64
CA LYS A 241 26.74 -5.27 18.09
C LYS A 241 28.10 -4.65 18.45
N SER A 242 29.17 -5.05 17.75
CA SER A 242 30.52 -4.53 17.99
C SER A 242 30.67 -3.06 17.63
N ALA A 243 29.91 -2.57 16.66
CA ALA A 243 29.85 -1.15 16.30
C ALA A 243 29.00 -0.31 17.27
N GLY A 244 28.37 -0.95 18.28
CA GLY A 244 27.54 -0.28 19.27
C GLY A 244 26.20 0.20 18.73
N VAL A 245 25.69 -0.43 17.67
CA VAL A 245 24.36 -0.08 17.12
C VAL A 245 23.30 -0.32 18.19
N ASP A 246 22.53 0.70 18.50
CA ASP A 246 21.47 0.68 19.53
C ASP A 246 20.07 0.97 18.96
N ALA A 247 20.01 1.39 17.68
CA ALA A 247 18.81 1.45 16.85
C ALA A 247 19.10 0.80 15.50
N MET A 248 18.25 -0.08 15.03
CA MET A 248 18.52 -0.90 13.84
C MET A 248 17.34 -0.91 12.89
N PHE A 249 17.60 -0.58 11.64
CA PHE A 249 16.70 -0.74 10.51
C PHE A 249 17.18 -1.89 9.62
N VAL A 250 16.34 -2.90 9.43
CA VAL A 250 16.55 -3.99 8.47
C VAL A 250 15.69 -3.69 7.25
N ALA A 251 16.35 -3.24 6.18
CA ALA A 251 15.72 -2.87 4.91
C ALA A 251 15.57 -4.10 4.02
N ASP A 252 14.56 -4.89 4.31
CA ASP A 252 14.24 -6.13 3.60
C ASP A 252 12.77 -6.51 3.87
N ASN A 253 12.27 -7.55 3.22
CA ASN A 253 10.93 -8.08 3.42
C ASN A 253 10.76 -8.77 4.79
N SER A 254 9.51 -8.96 5.21
CA SER A 254 9.15 -9.52 6.52
C SER A 254 9.90 -10.80 6.91
N PRO A 255 9.96 -11.86 6.10
CA PRO A 255 10.67 -13.09 6.44
C PRO A 255 12.15 -12.87 6.77
N ILE A 256 12.81 -11.95 6.07
CA ILE A 256 14.25 -11.67 6.27
C ILE A 256 14.45 -10.85 7.54
N VAL A 257 13.61 -9.84 7.77
CA VAL A 257 13.61 -9.05 9.02
C VAL A 257 13.49 -9.97 10.22
N LEU A 258 12.50 -10.87 10.23
CA LEU A 258 12.27 -11.82 11.33
C LEU A 258 13.47 -12.73 11.57
N ARG A 259 14.08 -13.29 10.51
CA ARG A 259 15.27 -14.12 10.61
C ARG A 259 16.49 -13.36 11.16
N PHE A 260 16.64 -12.09 10.74
CA PHE A 260 17.73 -11.24 11.20
C PHE A 260 17.59 -10.91 12.69
N VAL A 261 16.39 -10.44 13.10
CA VAL A 261 16.09 -10.12 14.50
C VAL A 261 16.29 -11.33 15.40
N ALA A 262 15.78 -12.51 15.00
CA ALA A 262 15.95 -13.76 15.74
C ALA A 262 17.43 -14.15 15.87
N ALA A 263 18.24 -13.99 14.81
CA ALA A 263 19.67 -14.28 14.86
C ALA A 263 20.41 -13.35 15.84
N CYS A 264 20.02 -12.08 15.92
CA CYS A 264 20.56 -11.13 16.89
C CYS A 264 20.14 -11.46 18.33
N ALA A 265 18.90 -11.80 18.56
CA ALA A 265 18.38 -12.19 19.87
C ALA A 265 19.12 -13.42 20.41
N GLN A 266 19.42 -14.42 19.56
CA GLN A 266 20.23 -15.60 19.91
C GLN A 266 21.67 -15.22 20.36
N GLN A 267 22.18 -14.06 19.96
CA GLN A 267 23.49 -13.53 20.41
C GLN A 267 23.36 -12.61 21.64
N GLY A 268 22.19 -12.58 22.31
CA GLY A 268 21.92 -11.69 23.42
C GLY A 268 22.02 -10.22 23.01
N TYR A 269 21.57 -9.87 21.79
CA TYR A 269 21.63 -8.52 21.25
C TYR A 269 20.26 -8.13 20.66
N THR A 270 19.61 -7.19 21.32
CA THR A 270 18.26 -6.72 21.01
C THR A 270 18.22 -5.18 20.96
N PRO A 271 18.82 -4.57 19.92
CA PRO A 271 18.72 -3.13 19.71
C PRO A 271 17.27 -2.73 19.45
N LEU A 272 16.93 -1.43 19.60
CA LEU A 272 15.63 -0.92 19.16
C LEU A 272 15.45 -1.25 17.67
N GLN A 273 14.41 -2.03 17.35
CA GLN A 273 14.08 -2.31 15.96
C GLN A 273 13.28 -1.14 15.37
N LEU A 274 13.68 -0.73 14.19
CA LEU A 274 13.00 0.24 13.35
C LEU A 274 12.75 -0.39 11.99
N THR A 275 11.59 -0.15 11.39
CA THR A 275 11.29 -0.67 10.06
C THR A 275 10.26 0.21 9.36
N SER A 276 10.01 -0.08 8.09
CA SER A 276 8.90 0.48 7.34
C SER A 276 7.70 -0.46 7.44
N ILE A 277 6.50 0.09 7.36
CA ILE A 277 5.24 -0.68 7.48
C ILE A 277 5.13 -1.78 6.42
N ASN A 278 5.71 -1.57 5.23
CA ASN A 278 5.72 -2.56 4.14
C ASN A 278 6.48 -3.85 4.48
N ALA A 279 7.39 -3.81 5.46
CA ALA A 279 8.08 -5.00 5.95
C ALA A 279 7.31 -5.71 7.09
N ALA A 280 6.28 -5.08 7.66
CA ALA A 280 5.53 -5.60 8.80
C ALA A 280 4.19 -6.20 8.35
N THR A 281 3.96 -7.46 8.65
CA THR A 281 2.71 -8.16 8.33
C THR A 281 1.90 -8.47 9.60
N SER A 282 0.63 -8.85 9.43
CA SER A 282 -0.22 -9.29 10.54
C SER A 282 0.40 -10.44 11.36
N ALA A 283 1.28 -11.24 10.76
CA ALA A 283 2.02 -12.31 11.46
C ALA A 283 2.92 -11.77 12.59
N TRP A 284 3.37 -10.53 12.51
CA TRP A 284 4.19 -9.89 13.56
C TRP A 284 3.45 -9.72 14.88
N LEU A 285 2.12 -9.59 14.83
CA LEU A 285 1.29 -9.35 15.99
C LEU A 285 1.23 -10.55 16.95
N SER A 286 1.61 -11.73 16.48
CA SER A 286 1.71 -12.96 17.29
C SER A 286 3.13 -13.23 17.83
N ASP A 287 4.14 -12.44 17.44
CA ASP A 287 5.53 -12.63 17.89
C ASP A 287 5.88 -11.60 19.00
N PRO A 288 5.96 -12.03 20.27
CA PRO A 288 6.25 -11.12 21.38
C PRO A 288 7.68 -10.52 21.32
N THR A 289 8.58 -11.09 20.53
CA THR A 289 9.95 -10.56 20.40
C THR A 289 10.00 -9.26 19.60
N LEU A 290 8.94 -8.97 18.84
CA LEU A 290 8.80 -7.74 18.06
C LEU A 290 8.09 -6.61 18.82
N ASN A 291 7.62 -6.87 20.05
CA ASN A 291 7.00 -5.84 20.88
C ASN A 291 7.98 -4.69 21.12
N GLY A 292 7.54 -3.46 20.92
CA GLY A 292 8.40 -2.27 20.98
C GLY A 292 9.09 -1.92 19.66
N THR A 293 8.90 -2.69 18.56
CA THR A 293 9.38 -2.30 17.24
C THR A 293 8.64 -1.04 16.80
N LEU A 294 9.40 -0.03 16.37
CA LEU A 294 8.85 1.21 15.82
C LEU A 294 8.80 1.13 14.30
N LEU A 295 7.71 1.61 13.73
CA LEU A 295 7.48 1.58 12.30
C LEU A 295 7.23 3.00 11.77
N THR A 296 7.69 3.24 10.56
CA THR A 296 7.27 4.40 9.77
C THR A 296 6.41 3.96 8.61
N ALA A 297 5.41 4.76 8.29
CA ALA A 297 4.51 4.55 7.17
C ALA A 297 4.38 5.83 6.34
N LEU A 298 4.03 5.68 5.08
CA LEU A 298 3.84 6.80 4.15
C LEU A 298 2.45 7.42 4.27
N ASN A 299 1.51 6.61 4.77
CA ASN A 299 0.11 6.96 5.02
C ASN A 299 -0.28 6.56 6.45
N ALA A 300 -1.50 6.90 6.86
CA ALA A 300 -2.06 6.55 8.16
C ALA A 300 -2.07 5.03 8.40
N ASN A 301 -2.24 4.64 9.66
CA ASN A 301 -2.21 3.24 10.07
C ASN A 301 -3.40 2.45 9.50
N GLY A 302 -3.18 1.66 8.46
CA GLY A 302 -4.20 0.82 7.82
C GLY A 302 -4.88 -0.22 8.74
N TYR A 303 -4.38 -0.42 9.94
CA TYR A 303 -4.99 -1.29 10.96
C TYR A 303 -5.86 -0.54 11.98
N ASP A 304 -5.74 0.78 12.08
CA ASP A 304 -6.40 1.58 13.12
C ASP A 304 -7.80 2.03 12.70
N THR A 305 -8.80 1.18 12.95
CA THR A 305 -10.21 1.46 12.63
C THR A 305 -10.87 2.52 13.51
N SER A 306 -10.15 3.13 14.45
CA SER A 306 -10.66 4.30 15.18
C SER A 306 -10.74 5.55 14.28
N THR A 307 -10.00 5.56 13.18
CA THR A 307 -10.05 6.58 12.15
C THR A 307 -11.15 6.23 11.13
N PRO A 308 -12.18 7.08 10.89
CA PRO A 308 -13.30 6.75 9.98
C PRO A 308 -12.87 6.39 8.56
N ALA A 309 -11.85 7.04 8.02
CA ALA A 309 -11.33 6.74 6.69
C ALA A 309 -10.70 5.34 6.62
N ILE A 310 -10.01 4.91 7.68
CA ILE A 310 -9.42 3.55 7.76
C ILE A 310 -10.53 2.50 7.97
N GLU A 311 -11.57 2.80 8.77
CA GLU A 311 -12.73 1.90 8.86
C GLU A 311 -13.40 1.72 7.50
N THR A 312 -13.56 2.80 6.71
CA THR A 312 -14.09 2.74 5.34
C THR A 312 -13.23 1.85 4.44
N PHE A 313 -11.92 2.03 4.48
CA PHE A 313 -10.95 1.19 3.74
C PHE A 313 -11.11 -0.29 4.09
N GLN A 314 -11.06 -0.63 5.37
CA GLN A 314 -11.17 -2.01 5.81
C GLN A 314 -12.56 -2.61 5.56
N ALA A 315 -13.63 -1.81 5.72
CA ALA A 315 -15.00 -2.24 5.41
C ALA A 315 -15.17 -2.55 3.92
N ALA A 316 -14.58 -1.73 3.04
CA ALA A 316 -14.57 -1.99 1.60
C ALA A 316 -13.82 -3.28 1.28
N LEU A 317 -12.63 -3.50 1.84
CA LEU A 317 -11.89 -4.76 1.64
C LEU A 317 -12.69 -5.96 2.15
N ARG A 318 -13.25 -5.89 3.36
CA ARG A 318 -14.10 -6.98 3.90
C ARG A 318 -15.27 -7.32 2.99
N LYS A 319 -15.85 -6.31 2.34
CA LYS A 319 -17.03 -6.46 1.48
C LYS A 319 -16.71 -6.98 0.09
N TYR A 320 -15.68 -6.42 -0.55
CA TYR A 320 -15.42 -6.64 -1.98
C TYR A 320 -14.25 -7.59 -2.24
N GLU A 321 -13.23 -7.56 -1.39
CA GLU A 321 -11.99 -8.34 -1.56
C GLU A 321 -11.52 -8.96 -0.21
N PRO A 322 -12.36 -9.81 0.41
CA PRO A 322 -12.09 -10.33 1.76
C PRO A 322 -10.81 -11.15 1.87
N SER A 323 -10.30 -11.72 0.79
CA SER A 323 -9.03 -12.44 0.77
C SER A 323 -7.83 -11.51 1.02
N ALA A 324 -7.89 -10.27 0.60
CA ALA A 324 -6.82 -9.31 0.79
C ALA A 324 -6.63 -8.95 2.27
N ILE A 325 -7.73 -8.69 3.01
CA ILE A 325 -7.65 -8.28 4.42
C ILE A 325 -7.48 -9.44 5.40
N ASN A 326 -8.01 -10.63 5.07
CA ASN A 326 -7.93 -11.81 5.95
C ASN A 326 -6.67 -12.64 5.71
N GLY A 327 -5.87 -12.31 4.70
CA GLY A 327 -4.62 -12.99 4.40
C GLY A 327 -3.52 -12.68 5.43
N SER A 328 -2.61 -13.63 5.63
CA SER A 328 -1.43 -13.45 6.50
C SER A 328 -0.42 -12.43 5.94
N THR A 329 -0.60 -12.02 4.71
CA THR A 329 0.24 -11.03 4.00
C THR A 329 -0.30 -9.60 4.12
N PHE A 330 -1.50 -9.40 4.71
CA PHE A 330 -1.99 -8.05 4.97
C PHE A 330 -1.00 -7.31 5.88
N SER A 331 -0.48 -6.18 5.42
CA SER A 331 0.62 -5.46 6.05
C SER A 331 0.24 -4.05 6.51
N GLY A 332 -0.92 -3.56 6.09
CA GLY A 332 -1.30 -2.15 6.25
C GLY A 332 -0.63 -1.23 5.21
N GLU A 333 0.31 -1.73 4.40
CA GLU A 333 0.86 -1.02 3.23
C GLU A 333 -0.19 -0.87 2.13
N GLU A 334 -1.14 -1.76 2.09
CA GLU A 334 -2.29 -1.73 1.19
C GLU A 334 -3.04 -0.40 1.20
N ILE A 335 -2.96 0.38 2.29
CA ILE A 335 -3.51 1.73 2.36
C ILE A 335 -2.91 2.68 1.32
N ASN A 336 -1.68 2.41 0.85
CA ASN A 336 -1.03 3.25 -0.15
C ASN A 336 -1.72 3.14 -1.52
N ALA A 337 -2.12 1.95 -1.95
CA ALA A 337 -2.89 1.78 -3.17
C ALA A 337 -4.29 2.40 -3.04
N TRP A 338 -4.95 2.22 -1.88
CA TRP A 338 -6.23 2.86 -1.58
C TRP A 338 -6.13 4.38 -1.60
N SER A 339 -5.10 4.96 -0.98
CA SER A 339 -4.86 6.41 -0.96
C SER A 339 -4.63 6.98 -2.36
N GLY A 340 -4.05 6.20 -3.29
CA GLY A 340 -3.98 6.54 -4.70
C GLY A 340 -5.37 6.72 -5.32
N GLY A 341 -6.28 5.80 -4.99
CA GLY A 341 -7.69 5.91 -5.36
C GLY A 341 -8.36 7.17 -4.79
N LEU A 342 -8.14 7.44 -3.49
CA LEU A 342 -8.67 8.65 -2.84
C LEU A 342 -8.10 9.94 -3.45
N LEU A 343 -6.81 9.98 -3.79
CA LEU A 343 -6.19 11.13 -4.43
C LEU A 343 -6.77 11.36 -5.83
N PHE A 344 -7.00 10.30 -6.60
CA PHE A 344 -7.67 10.41 -7.88
C PHE A 344 -9.11 10.90 -7.71
N GLN A 345 -9.84 10.42 -6.71
CA GLN A 345 -11.20 10.88 -6.39
C GLN A 345 -11.22 12.37 -6.07
N ALA A 346 -10.34 12.85 -5.18
CA ALA A 346 -10.23 14.28 -4.85
C ALA A 346 -9.93 15.15 -6.09
N ALA A 347 -9.02 14.68 -6.96
CA ALA A 347 -8.73 15.35 -8.22
C ALA A 347 -9.92 15.34 -9.19
N ALA A 348 -10.65 14.22 -9.26
CA ALA A 348 -11.83 14.07 -10.11
C ALA A 348 -12.97 15.02 -9.68
N GLU A 349 -13.18 15.16 -8.39
CA GLU A 349 -14.16 16.10 -7.82
C GLU A 349 -13.75 17.54 -8.07
N ALA A 350 -12.47 17.90 -7.81
CA ALA A 350 -11.96 19.25 -8.02
C ALA A 350 -12.00 19.72 -9.48
N ALA A 351 -11.84 18.81 -10.44
CA ALA A 351 -11.89 19.12 -11.87
C ALA A 351 -13.25 18.76 -12.53
N HIS A 352 -14.21 18.24 -11.76
CA HIS A 352 -15.50 17.75 -12.28
C HIS A 352 -15.33 16.78 -13.45
N LEU A 353 -14.46 15.77 -13.28
CA LEU A 353 -14.15 14.80 -14.33
C LEU A 353 -15.40 14.04 -14.81
N THR A 354 -15.41 13.77 -16.10
CA THR A 354 -16.43 12.99 -16.81
C THR A 354 -15.75 11.91 -17.65
N PRO A 355 -16.47 10.95 -18.22
CA PRO A 355 -15.89 9.96 -19.13
C PRO A 355 -15.23 10.52 -20.40
N SER A 356 -15.46 11.79 -20.74
CA SER A 356 -14.84 12.48 -21.86
C SER A 356 -13.66 13.38 -21.46
N SER A 357 -13.33 13.44 -20.17
CA SER A 357 -12.16 14.18 -19.68
C SER A 357 -10.84 13.52 -20.12
N THR A 358 -9.80 14.30 -20.11
CA THR A 358 -8.46 13.91 -20.57
C THR A 358 -7.47 13.78 -19.41
N PRO A 359 -6.29 13.18 -19.60
CA PRO A 359 -5.21 13.19 -18.61
C PRO A 359 -4.83 14.60 -18.13
N ALA A 360 -4.94 15.60 -19.00
CA ALA A 360 -4.67 17.00 -18.63
C ALA A 360 -5.71 17.55 -17.63
N ASP A 361 -6.97 17.11 -17.72
CA ASP A 361 -8.01 17.50 -16.75
C ASP A 361 -7.75 16.87 -15.39
N VAL A 362 -7.25 15.62 -15.33
CA VAL A 362 -6.81 14.98 -14.07
C VAL A 362 -5.70 15.81 -13.43
N LYS A 363 -4.64 16.18 -14.20
CA LYS A 363 -3.55 17.03 -13.68
C LYS A 363 -4.07 18.39 -13.19
N LYS A 364 -5.03 19.00 -13.89
CA LYS A 364 -5.69 20.23 -13.42
C LYS A 364 -6.35 20.06 -12.07
N GLY A 365 -7.06 18.94 -11.85
CA GLY A 365 -7.67 18.61 -10.56
C GLY A 365 -6.61 18.46 -9.46
N LEU A 366 -5.55 17.69 -9.71
CA LEU A 366 -4.43 17.51 -8.78
C LEU A 366 -3.78 18.85 -8.39
N TYR A 367 -3.54 19.76 -9.33
CA TYR A 367 -2.97 21.06 -9.05
C TYR A 367 -3.92 22.01 -8.30
N ALA A 368 -5.22 21.75 -8.31
CA ALA A 368 -6.21 22.52 -7.55
C ALA A 368 -6.20 22.17 -6.06
N LEU A 369 -5.75 20.97 -5.69
CA LEU A 369 -5.70 20.51 -4.29
C LEU A 369 -4.76 21.36 -3.45
N LYS A 370 -5.16 21.67 -2.21
CA LYS A 370 -4.38 22.45 -1.26
C LYS A 370 -4.47 21.83 0.12
N ASN A 371 -3.33 21.40 0.65
CA ASN A 371 -3.23 20.71 1.92
C ASN A 371 -4.24 19.53 2.03
N GLU A 372 -4.41 18.82 0.91
CA GLU A 372 -5.31 17.67 0.85
C GLU A 372 -4.77 16.53 1.72
N THR A 373 -5.60 15.99 2.60
CA THR A 373 -5.19 14.94 3.55
C THR A 373 -5.88 13.62 3.31
N LEU A 374 -6.74 13.52 2.32
CA LEU A 374 -7.51 12.32 2.01
C LEU A 374 -8.23 11.79 3.26
N ASP A 375 -8.96 12.67 3.94
CA ASP A 375 -9.65 12.42 5.21
C ASP A 375 -8.72 11.92 6.35
N GLY A 376 -7.46 12.39 6.35
CA GLY A 376 -6.44 12.02 7.33
C GLY A 376 -5.62 10.80 6.97
N VAL A 377 -5.89 10.15 5.84
CA VAL A 377 -5.09 9.02 5.35
C VAL A 377 -3.70 9.46 4.87
N ALA A 378 -3.58 10.66 4.34
CA ALA A 378 -2.33 11.21 3.82
C ALA A 378 -1.84 12.41 4.65
N PRO A 379 -0.54 12.74 4.59
CA PRO A 379 -0.06 14.04 5.04
C PRO A 379 -0.60 15.15 4.11
N PRO A 380 -0.46 16.44 4.48
CA PRO A 380 -0.93 17.54 3.62
C PRO A 380 -0.27 17.54 2.23
N LEU A 381 -1.04 17.23 1.20
CA LEU A 381 -0.61 17.13 -0.19
C LEU A 381 -0.78 18.47 -0.91
N ASN A 382 0.24 18.87 -1.65
CA ASN A 382 0.23 20.05 -2.51
C ASN A 382 1.07 19.78 -3.74
N PHE A 383 0.54 20.10 -4.93
CA PHE A 383 1.21 19.83 -6.19
C PHE A 383 1.49 21.12 -6.97
N THR A 384 2.67 21.21 -7.59
CA THR A 384 3.08 22.37 -8.39
C THR A 384 3.27 21.94 -9.85
N PRO A 385 2.63 22.61 -10.82
CA PRO A 385 2.77 22.25 -12.24
C PRO A 385 4.23 22.15 -12.68
N GLY A 386 4.57 21.03 -13.34
CA GLY A 386 5.88 20.79 -13.92
C GLY A 386 7.01 20.57 -12.91
N LYS A 387 6.68 20.34 -11.63
CA LYS A 387 7.67 20.02 -10.59
C LYS A 387 7.38 18.70 -9.95
N PRO A 388 8.40 17.87 -9.68
CA PRO A 388 8.27 16.70 -8.83
C PRO A 388 7.80 17.09 -7.43
N SER A 389 7.15 16.17 -6.73
CA SER A 389 6.63 16.39 -5.39
C SER A 389 7.49 15.66 -4.37
N PHE A 390 8.03 16.39 -3.40
CA PHE A 390 8.69 15.84 -2.23
C PHE A 390 7.83 16.13 -1.00
N ILE A 391 7.39 15.07 -0.31
CA ILE A 391 6.51 15.16 0.86
C ILE A 391 7.28 14.67 2.09
N PRO A 392 7.98 15.57 2.82
CA PRO A 392 8.85 15.19 3.92
C PRO A 392 8.06 14.89 5.19
N CYS A 393 7.11 13.96 5.09
CA CYS A 393 6.20 13.58 6.14
C CYS A 393 6.12 12.06 6.27
N TRP A 394 5.88 11.57 7.49
CA TRP A 394 5.69 10.15 7.80
C TRP A 394 4.67 9.99 8.92
N PHE A 395 4.05 8.83 8.97
CA PHE A 395 3.29 8.35 10.11
C PHE A 395 4.17 7.41 10.95
N ALA A 396 3.90 7.32 12.24
CA ALA A 396 4.66 6.48 13.14
C ALA A 396 3.76 5.53 13.92
N GLN A 397 4.21 4.29 14.04
CA GLN A 397 3.48 3.21 14.70
C GLN A 397 4.44 2.40 15.60
N GLU A 398 3.88 1.61 16.51
CA GLU A 398 4.60 0.69 17.39
C GLU A 398 3.89 -0.67 17.38
N VAL A 399 4.65 -1.74 17.32
CA VAL A 399 4.13 -3.08 17.66
C VAL A 399 3.98 -3.14 19.17
N LYS A 400 2.76 -3.15 19.68
CA LYS A 400 2.46 -3.12 21.08
C LYS A 400 1.30 -4.04 21.43
N ASP A 401 1.55 -4.98 22.34
CA ASP A 401 0.53 -5.91 22.87
C ASP A 401 -0.30 -6.62 21.76
N GLY A 402 0.39 -7.09 20.73
CA GLY A 402 -0.22 -7.78 19.59
C GLY A 402 -1.02 -6.86 18.65
N LYS A 403 -0.71 -5.57 18.61
CA LYS A 403 -1.35 -4.59 17.72
C LYS A 403 -0.30 -3.67 17.09
N PHE A 404 -0.63 -3.16 15.91
CA PHE A 404 0.04 -1.97 15.39
C PHE A 404 -0.68 -0.74 15.95
N THR A 405 -0.02 -0.05 16.85
CA THR A 405 -0.58 1.10 17.54
C THR A 405 -0.02 2.38 16.96
N SER A 406 -0.89 3.28 16.53
CA SER A 406 -0.49 4.59 16.03
C SER A 406 0.18 5.41 17.13
N LEU A 407 1.32 6.00 16.83
CA LEU A 407 1.94 7.01 17.65
C LEU A 407 1.40 8.38 17.23
N ASN A 408 1.38 9.34 18.16
CA ASN A 408 0.92 10.70 17.88
C ASN A 408 -0.55 10.79 17.37
N GLY A 409 -1.41 9.84 17.78
CA GLY A 409 -2.84 9.85 17.42
C GLY A 409 -3.10 9.70 15.91
N ASP A 410 -2.26 8.94 15.23
CA ASP A 410 -2.30 8.70 13.78
C ASP A 410 -2.21 9.98 12.94
N GLN A 411 -1.42 10.95 13.40
CA GLN A 411 -1.15 12.18 12.67
C GLN A 411 0.21 12.13 12.00
N ALA A 412 0.30 12.69 10.81
CA ALA A 412 1.56 12.82 10.10
C ALA A 412 2.54 13.74 10.85
N SER A 413 3.77 13.27 11.00
CA SER A 413 4.91 14.10 11.42
C SER A 413 5.62 14.60 10.18
N CYS A 414 5.81 15.92 10.06
CA CYS A 414 6.45 16.53 8.91
C CYS A 414 7.68 17.35 9.31
N LEU A 415 8.67 17.41 8.42
CA LEU A 415 9.74 18.40 8.56
C LEU A 415 9.18 19.79 8.35
N THR A 416 9.69 20.76 9.09
CA THR A 416 9.50 22.17 8.77
C THR A 416 10.18 22.51 7.44
N ALA A 417 9.76 23.58 6.77
CA ALA A 417 10.38 24.02 5.52
C ALA A 417 11.91 24.23 5.64
N ALA A 418 12.38 24.75 6.81
CA ALA A 418 13.79 24.92 7.06
C ALA A 418 14.55 23.59 7.20
N GLN A 419 13.95 22.60 7.87
CA GLN A 419 14.51 21.26 7.99
C GLN A 419 14.53 20.54 6.63
N ALA A 420 13.44 20.64 5.84
CA ALA A 420 13.36 20.06 4.51
C ALA A 420 14.41 20.64 3.57
N ALA A 421 14.62 21.97 3.60
CA ALA A 421 15.66 22.64 2.81
C ALA A 421 17.09 22.21 3.24
N ALA A 422 17.33 22.07 4.55
CA ALA A 422 18.61 21.59 5.07
C ALA A 422 18.88 20.13 4.63
N LEU A 423 17.84 19.31 4.65
CA LEU A 423 17.90 17.92 4.22
C LEU A 423 18.16 17.80 2.71
N ALA A 424 17.40 18.52 1.89
CA ALA A 424 17.59 18.52 0.43
C ALA A 424 19.03 18.90 0.05
N LYS A 425 19.61 19.90 0.74
CA LYS A 425 21.02 20.25 0.58
C LYS A 425 21.98 19.13 1.00
N ALA A 426 21.71 18.44 2.11
CA ALA A 426 22.56 17.36 2.63
C ALA A 426 22.53 16.11 1.74
N LEU A 427 21.38 15.77 1.20
CA LEU A 427 21.15 14.62 0.33
C LEU A 427 21.33 14.92 -1.17
N LYS A 428 21.53 16.19 -1.53
CA LYS A 428 21.65 16.68 -2.93
C LYS A 428 20.40 16.37 -3.78
N LEU A 429 19.22 16.47 -3.15
CA LEU A 429 17.92 16.33 -3.79
C LEU A 429 17.54 17.59 -4.57
#